data_f5d9567c5b215ea198b25c5ca29a18d7
#
_entry.id   f5d9567c5b215ea198b25c5ca29a18d7
#
_cell.length_a   1.000
_cell.length_b   1.000
_cell.length_c   1.000
_cell.angle_alpha   90.00
_cell.angle_beta   90.00
_cell.angle_gamma   90.00
#
_symmetry.space_group_name_H-M   'P 1'
#
loop_
_entity.id
_entity.type
_entity.pdbx_description
1 polymer ?
#
loop_
_entity_poly.entity_id
_entity_poly.type
_entity_poly.pdbx_seq_one_letter_code
_entity_poly.pdbx_strand_id
1 'polypeptide(L)'
;MIRSLPLVRRTLFLSVCGLFLFSGRLFAGNPLLMPSEAPYGAPRFDRIHAADIMPAIEEGIRAYKAGIAKIRALDPAEATFENVVVPLDRADSLLDVPRAVLGYLKSNFGGDSVIRISLESAQLTGEAYDAVTLDTAIFRLVKAVYDRRDAAGLDSLQLRTLGKVYRSYIRGGALC
;
A
#
# COMPACT_ATOMS: atom_id res chain seq x y z
N MET A 1 46.19 35.97 46.04
CA MET A 1 44.80 35.88 46.55
C MET A 1 43.97 35.05 45.58
N ILE A 2 43.66 33.89 45.98
CA ILE A 2 42.96 32.79 45.27
C ILE A 2 41.48 33.02 45.37
N ARG A 3 40.74 32.94 44.26
CA ARG A 3 39.28 32.74 44.32
C ARG A 3 38.86 31.70 43.28
N SER A 4 38.50 30.56 43.82
CA SER A 4 37.87 29.41 43.21
C SER A 4 36.51 29.75 42.57
N LEU A 5 36.24 29.20 41.37
CA LEU A 5 34.92 29.14 40.79
C LEU A 5 34.47 27.68 40.66
N PRO A 6 33.18 27.39 40.89
CA PRO A 6 32.69 26.04 41.08
C PRO A 6 32.37 25.31 39.79
N LEU A 7 32.65 24.07 39.87
CA LEU A 7 32.41 22.98 38.91
C LEU A 7 30.93 22.49 39.04
N VAL A 8 30.00 23.18 38.41
CA VAL A 8 28.59 22.67 38.32
C VAL A 8 27.98 23.15 36.99
N ARG A 9 28.15 22.38 35.93
CA ARG A 9 27.25 22.44 34.74
C ARG A 9 27.68 21.47 33.65
N ARG A 10 27.84 20.20 33.98
CA ARG A 10 28.12 19.17 32.97
C ARG A 10 27.54 17.81 33.28
N THR A 11 26.25 17.73 33.65
CA THR A 11 25.53 16.45 33.77
C THR A 11 24.05 16.69 33.60
N LEU A 12 23.60 17.01 32.41
CA LEU A 12 22.16 16.86 32.02
C LEU A 12 21.95 16.88 30.49
N PHE A 13 22.66 16.03 29.73
CA PHE A 13 22.42 15.92 28.28
C PHE A 13 22.60 14.48 27.76
N LEU A 14 22.35 13.48 28.58
CA LEU A 14 22.48 12.07 28.18
C LEU A 14 21.31 11.23 28.69
N SER A 15 20.07 11.59 28.38
CA SER A 15 18.94 10.71 28.72
C SER A 15 17.65 10.94 27.89
N VAL A 16 17.77 11.31 26.61
CA VAL A 16 16.57 11.38 25.72
C VAL A 16 16.79 10.64 24.39
N CYS A 17 17.84 9.84 24.26
CA CYS A 17 18.12 9.13 22.98
C CYS A 17 17.77 7.63 23.04
N GLY A 18 16.91 7.20 23.95
CA GLY A 18 16.65 5.77 24.24
C GLY A 18 15.27 5.22 23.90
N LEU A 19 14.34 5.97 23.25
CA LEU A 19 12.95 5.47 23.11
C LEU A 19 12.39 5.51 21.69
N PHE A 20 13.20 5.55 20.64
CA PHE A 20 12.69 5.58 19.24
C PHE A 20 13.12 4.39 18.36
N LEU A 21 13.56 3.27 18.96
CA LEU A 21 14.05 2.12 18.16
C LEU A 21 13.16 0.87 18.22
N PHE A 22 11.89 0.96 18.61
CA PHE A 22 11.09 -0.28 18.77
C PHE A 22 9.95 -0.47 17.76
N SER A 23 9.72 0.43 16.82
CA SER A 23 8.59 0.30 15.88
C SER A 23 8.95 -0.24 14.48
N GLY A 24 10.21 -0.48 14.18
CA GLY A 24 10.67 -0.88 12.84
C GLY A 24 10.94 -2.37 12.63
N ARG A 25 10.85 -3.21 13.65
CA ARG A 25 11.33 -4.60 13.57
C ARG A 25 10.26 -5.67 13.38
N LEU A 26 8.98 -5.36 13.49
CA LEU A 26 7.91 -6.36 13.36
C LEU A 26 7.64 -6.81 11.91
N PHE A 27 8.05 -6.04 10.91
CA PHE A 27 7.77 -6.35 9.50
C PHE A 27 9.00 -6.81 8.69
N ALA A 28 10.21 -6.53 9.16
CA ALA A 28 11.46 -6.86 8.43
C ALA A 28 11.72 -8.37 8.27
N GLY A 29 10.87 -9.23 8.83
CA GLY A 29 10.98 -10.68 8.75
C GLY A 29 9.70 -11.39 8.29
N ASN A 30 8.63 -10.66 7.89
CA ASN A 30 7.42 -11.31 7.42
C ASN A 30 7.63 -11.91 6.03
N PRO A 31 7.54 -13.25 5.86
CA PRO A 31 7.83 -13.92 4.60
C PRO A 31 6.87 -13.54 3.46
N LEU A 32 5.70 -12.97 3.77
CA LEU A 32 4.71 -12.54 2.79
C LEU A 32 5.03 -11.16 2.19
N LEU A 33 5.96 -10.40 2.79
CA LEU A 33 6.38 -9.07 2.35
C LEU A 33 7.77 -9.06 1.68
N MET A 34 8.43 -10.21 1.67
CA MET A 34 9.76 -10.38 1.09
C MET A 34 9.68 -11.13 -0.24
N PRO A 35 10.53 -10.78 -1.22
CA PRO A 35 10.66 -11.60 -2.41
C PRO A 35 11.01 -13.04 -2.04
N SER A 36 10.32 -14.01 -2.64
CA SER A 36 10.61 -15.42 -2.40
C SER A 36 11.84 -15.86 -3.19
N GLU A 37 12.77 -16.56 -2.52
CA GLU A 37 13.93 -17.20 -3.14
C GLU A 37 13.59 -18.54 -3.79
N ALA A 38 12.36 -19.04 -3.65
CA ALA A 38 11.91 -20.27 -4.26
C ALA A 38 11.80 -20.15 -5.78
N PRO A 39 11.90 -21.24 -6.53
CA PRO A 39 11.71 -21.23 -7.99
C PRO A 39 10.39 -20.55 -8.36
N TYR A 40 10.44 -19.70 -9.41
CA TYR A 40 9.30 -18.91 -9.91
C TYR A 40 8.70 -17.92 -8.88
N GLY A 41 9.42 -17.61 -7.80
CA GLY A 41 8.90 -16.72 -6.76
C GLY A 41 7.76 -17.33 -5.93
N ALA A 42 7.64 -18.66 -5.90
CA ALA A 42 6.57 -19.35 -5.18
C ALA A 42 6.64 -19.05 -3.68
N PRO A 43 5.49 -18.83 -3.00
CA PRO A 43 5.48 -18.61 -1.56
C PRO A 43 6.07 -19.81 -0.79
N ARG A 44 6.92 -19.50 0.19
CA ARG A 44 7.52 -20.52 1.07
C ARG A 44 6.56 -20.92 2.18
N PHE A 45 5.58 -21.77 1.85
CA PHE A 45 4.54 -22.24 2.80
C PHE A 45 5.12 -22.90 4.06
N ASP A 46 6.34 -23.44 3.97
CA ASP A 46 7.09 -24.00 5.10
C ASP A 46 7.54 -22.93 6.12
N ARG A 47 7.50 -21.64 5.76
CA ARG A 47 7.88 -20.51 6.60
C ARG A 47 6.74 -19.55 6.89
N ILE A 48 5.55 -19.78 6.33
CA ILE A 48 4.39 -18.90 6.47
C ILE A 48 3.46 -19.46 7.54
N HIS A 49 3.13 -18.64 8.52
CA HIS A 49 2.18 -18.95 9.59
C HIS A 49 0.92 -18.10 9.46
N ALA A 50 -0.19 -18.57 9.99
CA ALA A 50 -1.44 -17.80 9.97
C ALA A 50 -1.29 -16.41 10.65
N ALA A 51 -0.41 -16.30 11.64
CA ALA A 51 -0.10 -15.06 12.32
C ALA A 51 0.62 -14.01 11.45
N ASP A 52 1.24 -14.42 10.32
CA ASP A 52 1.95 -13.52 9.42
C ASP A 52 1.00 -12.79 8.46
N ILE A 53 -0.21 -13.33 8.27
CA ILE A 53 -1.13 -12.89 7.20
C ILE A 53 -1.69 -11.49 7.49
N MET A 54 -2.31 -11.27 8.66
CA MET A 54 -2.92 -9.96 8.97
C MET A 54 -1.88 -8.84 9.00
N PRO A 55 -0.70 -8.98 9.65
CA PRO A 55 0.34 -7.96 9.59
C PRO A 55 0.79 -7.63 8.16
N ALA A 56 0.86 -8.63 7.26
CA ALA A 56 1.19 -8.41 5.86
C ALA A 56 0.09 -7.65 5.10
N ILE A 57 -1.18 -7.99 5.35
CA ILE A 57 -2.34 -7.28 4.78
C ILE A 57 -2.36 -5.82 5.25
N GLU A 58 -2.20 -5.56 6.54
CA GLU A 58 -2.17 -4.21 7.11
C GLU A 58 -1.03 -3.36 6.52
N GLU A 59 0.16 -3.94 6.36
CA GLU A 59 1.28 -3.25 5.71
C GLU A 59 0.99 -2.97 4.25
N GLY A 60 0.44 -3.94 3.52
CA GLY A 60 0.02 -3.76 2.14
C GLY A 60 -1.01 -2.63 1.97
N ILE A 61 -2.02 -2.56 2.87
CA ILE A 61 -3.01 -1.47 2.89
C ILE A 61 -2.34 -0.12 3.19
N ARG A 62 -1.38 -0.08 4.11
CA ARG A 62 -0.63 1.14 4.42
C ARG A 62 0.17 1.62 3.21
N ALA A 63 0.88 0.72 2.54
CA ALA A 63 1.62 1.02 1.32
C ALA A 63 0.69 1.49 0.20
N TYR A 64 -0.46 0.83 0.02
CA TYR A 64 -1.50 1.23 -0.92
C TYR A 64 -1.95 2.66 -0.67
N LYS A 65 -2.38 2.99 0.55
CA LYS A 65 -2.83 4.34 0.92
C LYS A 65 -1.72 5.39 0.71
N ALA A 66 -0.47 5.06 1.01
CA ALA A 66 0.68 5.94 0.78
C ALA A 66 0.94 6.17 -0.71
N GLY A 67 0.80 5.14 -1.54
CA GLY A 67 0.87 5.23 -3.00
C GLY A 67 -0.23 6.14 -3.56
N ILE A 68 -1.47 5.92 -3.14
CA ILE A 68 -2.62 6.74 -3.54
C ILE A 68 -2.44 8.21 -3.12
N ALA A 69 -1.92 8.48 -1.92
CA ALA A 69 -1.68 9.85 -1.47
C ALA A 69 -0.68 10.60 -2.37
N LYS A 70 0.33 9.92 -2.89
CA LYS A 70 1.29 10.51 -3.86
C LYS A 70 0.62 10.85 -5.18
N ILE A 71 -0.23 9.96 -5.70
CA ILE A 71 -0.98 10.21 -6.93
C ILE A 71 -1.94 11.39 -6.73
N ARG A 72 -2.66 11.42 -5.62
CA ARG A 72 -3.63 12.47 -5.28
C ARG A 72 -3.02 13.87 -5.21
N ALA A 73 -1.71 13.96 -4.91
CA ALA A 73 -0.99 15.24 -4.83
C ALA A 73 -0.57 15.82 -6.19
N LEU A 74 -0.81 15.10 -7.30
CA LEU A 74 -0.46 15.56 -8.65
C LEU A 74 -1.40 16.67 -9.12
N ASP A 75 -0.87 17.56 -9.97
CA ASP A 75 -1.70 18.52 -10.71
C ASP A 75 -2.39 17.83 -11.89
N PRO A 76 -3.71 17.96 -12.06
CA PRO A 76 -4.41 17.44 -13.24
C PRO A 76 -3.86 17.95 -14.58
N ALA A 77 -3.23 19.12 -14.63
CA ALA A 77 -2.58 19.63 -15.83
C ALA A 77 -1.37 18.78 -16.23
N GLU A 78 -0.66 18.21 -15.27
CA GLU A 78 0.53 17.37 -15.48
C GLU A 78 0.23 15.86 -15.48
N ALA A 79 -1.05 15.48 -15.32
CA ALA A 79 -1.45 14.08 -15.25
C ALA A 79 -1.20 13.36 -16.59
N THR A 80 -0.51 12.23 -16.53
CA THR A 80 -0.21 11.35 -17.68
C THR A 80 -0.62 9.91 -17.39
N PHE A 81 -0.62 9.05 -18.39
CA PHE A 81 -0.84 7.61 -18.21
C PHE A 81 0.20 7.03 -17.23
N GLU A 82 1.46 7.42 -17.36
CA GLU A 82 2.60 6.91 -16.62
C GLU A 82 2.60 7.35 -15.15
N ASN A 83 2.17 8.59 -14.84
CA ASN A 83 2.22 9.10 -13.48
C ASN A 83 0.90 8.94 -12.70
N VAL A 84 -0.21 8.60 -13.39
CA VAL A 84 -1.52 8.37 -12.75
C VAL A 84 -1.97 6.93 -12.91
N VAL A 85 -2.11 6.42 -14.15
CA VAL A 85 -2.76 5.12 -14.41
C VAL A 85 -1.86 3.96 -13.99
N VAL A 86 -0.58 4.00 -14.36
CA VAL A 86 0.39 2.95 -14.00
C VAL A 86 0.59 2.85 -12.48
N PRO A 87 0.79 3.96 -11.74
CA PRO A 87 0.87 3.89 -10.28
C PRO A 87 -0.43 3.45 -9.60
N LEU A 88 -1.61 3.80 -10.13
CA LEU A 88 -2.89 3.31 -9.62
C LEU A 88 -3.01 1.78 -9.78
N ASP A 89 -2.63 1.25 -10.93
CA ASP A 89 -2.67 -0.19 -11.23
C ASP A 89 -1.71 -1.01 -10.34
N ARG A 90 -0.61 -0.39 -9.91
CA ARG A 90 0.42 -1.03 -9.08
C ARG A 90 0.32 -0.73 -7.60
N ALA A 91 -0.58 0.16 -7.19
CA ALA A 91 -0.62 0.68 -5.83
C ALA A 91 -0.83 -0.42 -4.77
N ASP A 92 -1.58 -1.48 -5.10
CA ASP A 92 -1.89 -2.60 -4.20
C ASP A 92 -1.01 -3.84 -4.38
N SER A 93 0.05 -3.76 -5.19
CA SER A 93 0.91 -4.93 -5.53
C SER A 93 1.53 -5.62 -4.31
N LEU A 94 1.74 -4.91 -3.19
CA LEU A 94 2.22 -5.51 -1.94
C LEU A 94 1.16 -6.43 -1.29
N LEU A 95 -0.11 -6.33 -1.68
CA LEU A 95 -1.21 -7.19 -1.24
C LEU A 95 -1.32 -8.49 -2.04
N ASP A 96 -0.66 -8.61 -3.20
CA ASP A 96 -0.84 -9.76 -4.10
C ASP A 96 -0.49 -11.08 -3.43
N VAL A 97 0.70 -11.17 -2.83
CA VAL A 97 1.17 -12.40 -2.18
C VAL A 97 0.35 -12.73 -0.93
N PRO A 98 0.14 -11.80 0.04
CA PRO A 98 -0.68 -12.08 1.22
C PRO A 98 -2.11 -12.54 0.86
N ARG A 99 -2.75 -11.90 -0.12
CA ARG A 99 -4.11 -12.26 -0.57
C ARG A 99 -4.15 -13.62 -1.28
N ALA A 100 -3.17 -13.90 -2.14
CA ALA A 100 -3.07 -15.19 -2.82
C ALA A 100 -2.87 -16.34 -1.83
N VAL A 101 -1.97 -16.16 -0.84
CA VAL A 101 -1.73 -17.15 0.22
C VAL A 101 -2.97 -17.34 1.09
N LEU A 102 -3.63 -16.27 1.52
CA LEU A 102 -4.87 -16.35 2.29
C LEU A 102 -5.97 -17.07 1.51
N GLY A 103 -6.13 -16.77 0.22
CA GLY A 103 -7.07 -17.45 -0.67
C GLY A 103 -6.79 -18.94 -0.78
N TYR A 104 -5.53 -19.32 -0.94
CA TYR A 104 -5.09 -20.71 -0.98
C TYR A 104 -5.38 -21.46 0.34
N LEU A 105 -5.03 -20.86 1.48
CA LEU A 105 -5.29 -21.45 2.79
C LEU A 105 -6.79 -21.60 3.05
N LYS A 106 -7.60 -20.61 2.72
CA LYS A 106 -9.07 -20.68 2.85
C LYS A 106 -9.68 -21.80 2.02
N SER A 107 -9.21 -21.97 0.78
CA SER A 107 -9.77 -22.95 -0.15
C SER A 107 -9.36 -24.39 0.16
N ASN A 108 -8.16 -24.61 0.73
CA ASN A 108 -7.61 -25.94 0.87
C ASN A 108 -7.60 -26.47 2.31
N PHE A 109 -7.49 -25.60 3.30
CA PHE A 109 -7.36 -26.02 4.70
C PHE A 109 -8.54 -25.59 5.56
N GLY A 110 -9.14 -24.45 5.28
CA GLY A 110 -10.28 -23.92 6.05
C GLY A 110 -9.88 -23.66 7.52
N GLY A 111 -10.87 -23.82 8.40
CA GLY A 111 -10.70 -23.59 9.84
C GLY A 111 -11.07 -22.18 10.30
N ASP A 112 -11.56 -22.08 11.53
CA ASP A 112 -12.17 -20.85 12.07
C ASP A 112 -11.20 -19.66 12.06
N SER A 113 -9.90 -19.90 12.31
CA SER A 113 -8.88 -18.84 12.31
C SER A 113 -8.66 -18.25 10.91
N VAL A 114 -8.60 -19.09 9.88
CA VAL A 114 -8.41 -18.65 8.49
C VAL A 114 -9.65 -17.92 7.99
N ILE A 115 -10.84 -18.42 8.34
CA ILE A 115 -12.11 -17.77 7.98
C ILE A 115 -12.18 -16.39 8.62
N ARG A 116 -11.87 -16.25 9.91
CA ARG A 116 -11.85 -14.95 10.61
C ARG A 116 -10.87 -13.97 9.96
N ILE A 117 -9.63 -14.39 9.72
CA ILE A 117 -8.62 -13.59 9.03
C ILE A 117 -9.13 -13.15 7.65
N SER A 118 -9.78 -14.05 6.91
CA SER A 118 -10.34 -13.74 5.59
C SER A 118 -11.43 -12.68 5.63
N LEU A 119 -12.33 -12.74 6.63
CA LEU A 119 -13.40 -11.75 6.80
C LEU A 119 -12.83 -10.37 7.18
N GLU A 120 -11.93 -10.34 8.15
CA GLU A 120 -11.28 -9.11 8.62
C GLU A 120 -10.44 -8.46 7.50
N SER A 121 -9.65 -9.26 6.78
CA SER A 121 -8.89 -8.81 5.62
C SER A 121 -9.80 -8.24 4.52
N ALA A 122 -10.94 -8.89 4.23
CA ALA A 122 -11.88 -8.44 3.22
C ALA A 122 -12.52 -7.09 3.60
N GLN A 123 -12.85 -6.90 4.86
CA GLN A 123 -13.39 -5.63 5.36
C GLN A 123 -12.36 -4.50 5.20
N LEU A 124 -11.13 -4.68 5.72
CA LEU A 124 -10.08 -3.65 5.69
C LEU A 124 -9.66 -3.27 4.25
N THR A 125 -9.55 -4.27 3.38
CA THR A 125 -9.23 -4.02 1.97
C THR A 125 -10.38 -3.37 1.22
N GLY A 126 -11.63 -3.78 1.48
CA GLY A 126 -12.82 -3.16 0.92
C GLY A 126 -12.91 -1.68 1.27
N GLU A 127 -12.79 -1.32 2.54
CA GLU A 127 -12.78 0.07 3.01
C GLU A 127 -11.69 0.90 2.32
N ALA A 128 -10.49 0.31 2.15
CA ALA A 128 -9.37 1.01 1.49
C ALA A 128 -9.64 1.25 -0.01
N TYR A 129 -10.23 0.29 -0.72
CA TYR A 129 -10.54 0.42 -2.15
C TYR A 129 -11.74 1.34 -2.38
N ASP A 130 -12.77 1.26 -1.54
CA ASP A 130 -13.93 2.15 -1.63
C ASP A 130 -13.53 3.61 -1.44
N ALA A 131 -12.64 3.88 -0.48
CA ALA A 131 -12.11 5.23 -0.25
C ALA A 131 -11.43 5.82 -1.50
N VAL A 132 -10.75 4.99 -2.30
CA VAL A 132 -10.09 5.43 -3.55
C VAL A 132 -11.09 5.54 -4.71
N THR A 133 -12.01 4.59 -4.81
CA THR A 133 -13.05 4.58 -5.87
C THR A 133 -13.97 5.80 -5.77
N LEU A 134 -14.21 6.28 -4.55
CA LEU A 134 -15.04 7.46 -4.27
C LEU A 134 -14.22 8.77 -4.22
N ASP A 135 -12.88 8.71 -4.39
CA ASP A 135 -12.03 9.91 -4.32
C ASP A 135 -12.14 10.74 -5.59
N THR A 136 -12.84 11.86 -5.48
CA THR A 136 -13.04 12.82 -6.59
C THR A 136 -11.74 13.46 -7.08
N ALA A 137 -10.70 13.57 -6.23
CA ALA A 137 -9.41 14.12 -6.65
C ALA A 137 -8.67 13.12 -7.56
N ILE A 138 -8.67 11.83 -7.20
CA ILE A 138 -8.14 10.78 -8.08
C ILE A 138 -8.95 10.71 -9.38
N PHE A 139 -10.28 10.77 -9.29
CA PHE A 139 -11.10 10.77 -10.50
C PHE A 139 -10.78 11.93 -11.44
N ARG A 140 -10.54 13.16 -10.94
CA ARG A 140 -10.13 14.30 -11.77
C ARG A 140 -8.82 14.05 -12.51
N LEU A 141 -7.84 13.39 -11.87
CA LEU A 141 -6.59 13.02 -12.50
C LEU A 141 -6.80 11.99 -13.61
N VAL A 142 -7.55 10.91 -13.35
CA VAL A 142 -7.90 9.89 -14.34
C VAL A 142 -8.68 10.50 -15.51
N LYS A 143 -9.62 11.41 -15.22
CA LYS A 143 -10.39 12.12 -16.24
C LYS A 143 -9.49 13.02 -17.10
N ALA A 144 -8.56 13.74 -16.50
CA ALA A 144 -7.62 14.60 -17.22
C ALA A 144 -6.74 13.81 -18.20
N VAL A 145 -6.29 12.61 -17.82
CA VAL A 145 -5.59 11.69 -18.72
C VAL A 145 -6.52 11.19 -19.83
N TYR A 146 -7.75 10.79 -19.46
CA TYR A 146 -8.73 10.27 -20.42
C TYR A 146 -9.15 11.29 -21.47
N ASP A 147 -9.35 12.54 -21.08
CA ASP A 147 -9.75 13.63 -22.01
C ASP A 147 -8.66 13.94 -23.03
N ARG A 148 -7.39 13.72 -22.68
CA ARG A 148 -6.21 13.97 -23.56
C ARG A 148 -5.72 12.72 -24.31
N ARG A 149 -6.38 11.56 -24.15
CA ARG A 149 -5.93 10.25 -24.64
C ARG A 149 -5.57 10.20 -26.13
N ASP A 150 -6.32 10.94 -26.97
CA ASP A 150 -6.14 10.90 -28.43
C ASP A 150 -4.85 11.64 -28.87
N ALA A 151 -4.37 12.58 -28.05
CA ALA A 151 -3.11 13.31 -28.27
C ALA A 151 -1.92 12.74 -27.47
N ALA A 152 -2.14 11.76 -26.60
CA ALA A 152 -1.14 11.26 -25.65
C ALA A 152 -0.20 10.19 -26.25
N GLY A 153 -0.39 9.76 -27.51
CA GLY A 153 0.44 8.74 -28.14
C GLY A 153 0.36 7.35 -27.51
N LEU A 154 -0.75 7.05 -26.82
CA LEU A 154 -0.97 5.77 -26.13
C LEU A 154 -1.19 4.63 -27.14
N ASP A 155 -0.64 3.48 -26.85
CA ASP A 155 -0.93 2.26 -27.61
C ASP A 155 -2.33 1.70 -27.31
N SER A 156 -2.74 0.69 -28.05
CA SER A 156 -4.09 0.09 -27.95
C SER A 156 -4.36 -0.55 -26.57
N LEU A 157 -3.33 -1.11 -25.91
CA LEU A 157 -3.44 -1.71 -24.59
C LEU A 157 -3.59 -0.62 -23.51
N GLN A 158 -2.78 0.44 -23.61
CA GLN A 158 -2.84 1.60 -22.71
C GLN A 158 -4.20 2.31 -22.82
N LEU A 159 -4.71 2.53 -24.04
CA LEU A 159 -6.05 3.09 -24.28
C LEU A 159 -7.15 2.23 -23.67
N ARG A 160 -7.07 0.91 -23.83
CA ARG A 160 -8.03 -0.03 -23.25
C ARG A 160 -7.99 0.01 -21.72
N THR A 161 -6.79 0.02 -21.12
CA THR A 161 -6.58 0.09 -19.68
C THR A 161 -7.13 1.39 -19.11
N LEU A 162 -6.77 2.53 -19.70
CA LEU A 162 -7.28 3.84 -19.31
C LEU A 162 -8.81 3.90 -19.39
N GLY A 163 -9.40 3.39 -20.48
CA GLY A 163 -10.84 3.32 -20.64
C GLY A 163 -11.53 2.43 -19.59
N LYS A 164 -10.88 1.34 -19.16
CA LYS A 164 -11.38 0.48 -18.07
C LYS A 164 -11.34 1.21 -16.73
N VAL A 165 -10.21 1.83 -16.40
CA VAL A 165 -10.04 2.62 -15.16
C VAL A 165 -11.05 3.77 -15.11
N TYR A 166 -11.16 4.58 -16.16
CA TYR A 166 -12.13 5.67 -16.23
C TYR A 166 -13.57 5.20 -16.00
N ARG A 167 -13.99 4.13 -16.69
CA ARG A 167 -15.35 3.57 -16.52
C ARG A 167 -15.58 2.98 -15.12
N SER A 168 -14.55 2.48 -14.42
CA SER A 168 -14.72 1.98 -13.04
C SER A 168 -15.10 3.12 -12.09
N TYR A 169 -14.48 4.28 -12.21
CA TYR A 169 -14.85 5.47 -11.44
C TYR A 169 -16.26 5.97 -11.74
N ILE A 170 -16.65 6.02 -13.03
CA ILE A 170 -18.02 6.41 -13.41
C ILE A 170 -19.05 5.48 -12.79
N ARG A 171 -18.84 4.17 -12.86
CA ARG A 171 -19.76 3.17 -12.25
C ARG A 171 -19.75 3.20 -10.73
N GLY A 172 -18.63 3.61 -10.13
CA GLY A 172 -18.50 3.81 -8.68
C GLY A 172 -19.19 5.06 -8.15
N GLY A 173 -19.77 5.91 -9.04
CA GLY A 173 -20.52 7.11 -8.63
C GLY A 173 -19.71 8.40 -8.63
N ALA A 174 -18.54 8.43 -9.27
CA ALA A 174 -17.68 9.64 -9.29
C ALA A 174 -18.30 10.88 -9.98
N LEU A 175 -19.44 10.73 -10.65
CA LEU A 175 -20.21 11.80 -11.29
C LEU A 175 -21.46 12.22 -10.48
N CYS A 176 -21.73 11.61 -9.33
CA CYS A 176 -22.90 11.90 -8.50
C CYS A 176 -22.64 13.01 -7.49
#